data_9c8689beaea17fef0b7a6b77c757087f
#
_entry.id   9c8689beaea17fef0b7a6b77c757087f
#
_cell.length_a   1.000
_cell.length_b   1.000
_cell.length_c   1.000
_cell.angle_alpha   90.00
_cell.angle_beta   90.00
_cell.angle_gamma   90.00
#
_symmetry.space_group_name_H-M   'P 1'
#
loop_
_entity.id
_entity.type
_entity.pdbx_description
1 polymer ?
#
loop_
_entity_poly.entity_id
_entity_poly.type
_entity_poly.pdbx_seq_one_letter_code
_entity_poly.pdbx_strand_id
1 'polypeptide(L)'
;MPVKAYNPTTPARRGMTSQDLSDITTRKPLKSLTKAKKQNAGRNNQGRITVRHRGGGVRRHYRLVNHNLPSGLTLTVEEIEYDPNRSARIARVKDQYNLYHYVLADTSMVKGKTIQTGEEAPIE
;
A
#
# COMPACT_ATOMS: atom_id res chain seq x y z
N MET A 1 -3.75 -7.63 -10.84
CA MET A 1 -4.47 -7.86 -9.56
C MET A 1 -5.74 -8.62 -9.85
N PRO A 2 -6.03 -9.71 -9.17
CA PRO A 2 -7.25 -10.46 -9.35
C PRO A 2 -8.48 -9.61 -8.92
N VAL A 3 -9.57 -9.78 -9.64
CA VAL A 3 -10.83 -9.06 -9.44
C VAL A 3 -11.88 -10.04 -8.95
N LYS A 4 -12.54 -9.69 -7.85
CA LYS A 4 -13.68 -10.45 -7.30
C LYS A 4 -14.98 -9.87 -7.86
N ALA A 5 -15.74 -10.67 -8.58
CA ALA A 5 -17.09 -10.37 -9.00
C ALA A 5 -18.11 -10.80 -7.92
N TYR A 6 -19.20 -10.08 -7.82
CA TYR A 6 -20.27 -10.39 -6.87
C TYR A 6 -21.47 -11.02 -7.59
N ASN A 7 -22.18 -11.91 -6.89
CA ASN A 7 -23.41 -12.48 -7.39
C ASN A 7 -24.49 -11.39 -7.58
N PRO A 8 -25.29 -11.45 -8.65
CA PRO A 8 -26.29 -10.43 -9.00
C PRO A 8 -27.56 -10.53 -8.14
N THR A 9 -27.42 -10.42 -6.83
CA THR A 9 -28.54 -10.53 -5.86
C THR A 9 -29.40 -9.28 -5.80
N THR A 10 -28.87 -8.11 -6.19
CA THR A 10 -29.57 -6.82 -6.26
C THR A 10 -29.14 -6.06 -7.51
N PRO A 11 -29.91 -5.06 -7.98
CA PRO A 11 -29.53 -4.22 -9.11
C PRO A 11 -28.14 -3.58 -8.92
N ALA A 12 -27.82 -3.12 -7.72
CA ALA A 12 -26.52 -2.52 -7.42
C ALA A 12 -25.36 -3.53 -7.46
N ARG A 13 -25.59 -4.80 -7.10
CA ARG A 13 -24.57 -5.86 -7.12
C ARG A 13 -24.33 -6.48 -8.49
N ARG A 14 -25.23 -6.31 -9.43
CA ARG A 14 -25.16 -6.94 -10.75
C ARG A 14 -23.87 -6.64 -11.51
N GLY A 15 -23.36 -5.44 -11.43
CA GLY A 15 -22.10 -5.02 -12.08
C GLY A 15 -20.97 -4.73 -11.10
N MET A 16 -21.13 -5.09 -9.83
CA MET A 16 -20.19 -4.74 -8.78
C MET A 16 -18.96 -5.66 -8.83
N THR A 17 -17.79 -5.05 -8.81
CA THR A 17 -16.51 -5.73 -8.68
C THR A 17 -15.70 -5.10 -7.57
N SER A 18 -14.82 -5.85 -6.95
CA SER A 18 -13.83 -5.34 -6.00
C SER A 18 -12.46 -6.01 -6.23
N GLN A 19 -11.43 -5.43 -5.67
CA GLN A 19 -10.13 -6.08 -5.65
C GLN A 19 -10.19 -7.33 -4.79
N ASP A 20 -9.59 -8.42 -5.27
CA ASP A 20 -9.30 -9.56 -4.44
C ASP A 20 -8.11 -9.21 -3.52
N LEU A 21 -8.25 -9.57 -2.25
CA LEU A 21 -7.26 -9.31 -1.20
C LEU A 21 -6.59 -10.60 -0.70
N SER A 22 -6.69 -11.68 -1.46
CA SER A 22 -6.13 -12.99 -1.11
C SER A 22 -4.60 -13.00 -1.07
N ASP A 23 -3.97 -12.08 -1.80
CA ASP A 23 -2.53 -11.88 -1.87
C ASP A 23 -1.94 -11.15 -0.64
N ILE A 24 -2.80 -10.56 0.21
CA ILE A 24 -2.37 -9.80 1.36
C ILE A 24 -2.10 -10.71 2.54
N THR A 25 -0.88 -10.66 3.07
CA THR A 25 -0.46 -11.48 4.20
C THR A 25 -0.78 -10.84 5.55
N THR A 26 -0.78 -9.51 5.62
CA THR A 26 -1.15 -8.78 6.83
C THR A 26 -1.97 -7.53 6.54
N ARG A 27 -2.91 -7.21 7.45
CA ARG A 27 -3.74 -6.00 7.38
C ARG A 27 -3.23 -4.86 8.25
N LYS A 28 -2.26 -5.13 9.15
CA LYS A 28 -1.74 -4.13 10.09
C LYS A 28 -0.46 -3.51 9.54
N PRO A 29 -0.45 -2.21 9.22
CA PRO A 29 0.76 -1.53 8.77
C PRO A 29 1.77 -1.35 9.91
N LEU A 30 3.04 -1.28 9.55
CA LEU A 30 4.11 -0.98 10.51
C LEU A 30 4.05 0.50 10.91
N LYS A 31 3.81 0.79 12.20
CA LYS A 31 3.59 2.15 12.70
C LYS A 31 4.75 3.10 12.43
N SER A 32 5.99 2.62 12.54
CA SER A 32 7.21 3.43 12.27
C SER A 32 7.28 3.96 10.84
N LEU A 33 6.75 3.21 9.87
CA LEU A 33 6.73 3.58 8.45
C LEU A 33 5.39 4.19 7.99
N THR A 34 4.57 4.69 8.93
CA THR A 34 3.31 5.34 8.61
C THR A 34 3.23 6.75 9.17
N LYS A 35 2.65 7.66 8.40
CA LYS A 35 2.37 9.04 8.83
C LYS A 35 0.87 9.34 8.74
N ALA A 36 0.39 10.20 9.64
CA ALA A 36 -0.97 10.69 9.57
C ALA A 36 -1.13 11.61 8.36
N LYS A 37 -2.18 11.38 7.56
CA LYS A 37 -2.56 12.25 6.45
C LYS A 37 -3.69 13.17 6.90
N LYS A 38 -3.34 14.43 7.22
CA LYS A 38 -4.35 15.43 7.58
C LYS A 38 -5.20 15.80 6.37
N GLN A 39 -6.51 15.90 6.57
CA GLN A 39 -7.47 16.34 5.58
C GLN A 39 -8.35 17.43 6.20
N ASN A 40 -8.36 18.60 5.60
CA ASN A 40 -9.17 19.73 6.09
C ASN A 40 -10.57 19.74 5.46
N ALA A 41 -10.82 18.97 4.41
CA ALA A 41 -12.12 18.86 3.74
C ALA A 41 -12.76 20.22 3.40
N GLY A 42 -11.94 21.18 2.97
CA GLY A 42 -12.39 22.54 2.63
C GLY A 42 -12.81 23.40 3.81
N ARG A 43 -12.50 22.99 5.06
CA ARG A 43 -12.81 23.75 6.28
C ARG A 43 -11.64 24.63 6.69
N ASN A 44 -11.97 25.82 7.25
CA ASN A 44 -11.01 26.72 7.85
C ASN A 44 -10.70 26.33 9.31
N ASN A 45 -9.92 27.17 10.02
CA ASN A 45 -9.59 26.98 11.44
C ASN A 45 -10.80 27.01 12.38
N GLN A 46 -11.91 27.66 11.96
CA GLN A 46 -13.18 27.70 12.70
C GLN A 46 -14.12 26.52 12.35
N GLY A 47 -13.70 25.59 11.48
CA GLY A 47 -14.50 24.46 11.06
C GLY A 47 -15.57 24.79 10.00
N ARG A 48 -15.65 26.03 9.50
CA ARG A 48 -16.59 26.44 8.47
C ARG A 48 -16.08 26.06 7.07
N ILE A 49 -17.00 25.70 6.18
CA ILE A 49 -16.68 25.38 4.79
C ILE A 49 -16.34 26.69 4.06
N THR A 50 -15.08 26.85 3.67
CA THR A 50 -14.58 27.97 2.88
C THR A 50 -14.34 27.60 1.42
N VAL A 51 -14.09 26.33 1.15
CA VAL A 51 -13.92 25.77 -0.21
C VAL A 51 -14.96 24.68 -0.41
N ARG A 52 -15.87 24.89 -1.36
CA ARG A 52 -16.91 23.91 -1.72
C ARG A 52 -16.32 22.71 -2.49
N HIS A 53 -17.08 21.61 -2.53
CA HIS A 53 -16.78 20.40 -3.30
C HIS A 53 -15.47 19.69 -2.89
N ARG A 54 -14.99 19.96 -1.66
CA ARG A 54 -13.90 19.23 -1.04
C ARG A 54 -14.43 18.39 0.11
N GLY A 55 -14.72 17.11 -0.18
CA GLY A 55 -15.15 16.15 0.83
C GLY A 55 -13.98 15.60 1.63
N GLY A 56 -14.22 15.19 2.88
CA GLY A 56 -13.35 14.33 3.64
C GLY A 56 -13.73 12.87 3.39
N GLY A 57 -12.77 12.04 2.99
CA GLY A 57 -12.95 10.59 2.94
C GLY A 57 -12.65 9.93 4.28
N VAL A 58 -12.67 8.60 4.30
CA VAL A 58 -12.21 7.81 5.45
C VAL A 58 -10.76 8.18 5.76
N ARG A 59 -10.43 8.26 7.06
CA ARG A 59 -9.07 8.55 7.53
C ARG A 59 -8.09 7.51 7.00
N ARG A 60 -7.05 7.97 6.31
CA ARG A 60 -6.00 7.12 5.74
C ARG A 60 -4.66 7.47 6.37
N HIS A 61 -3.85 6.46 6.63
CA HIS A 61 -2.44 6.64 6.96
C HIS A 61 -1.61 6.56 5.69
N TYR A 62 -0.65 7.46 5.56
CA TYR A 62 0.32 7.44 4.46
C TYR A 62 1.44 6.47 4.78
N ARG A 63 1.83 5.61 3.83
CA ARG A 63 2.97 4.69 3.94
C ARG A 63 4.20 5.35 3.34
N LEU A 64 5.29 5.31 4.07
CA LEU A 64 6.59 5.79 3.60
C LEU A 64 7.21 4.72 2.71
N VAL A 65 6.88 4.76 1.43
CA VAL A 65 7.46 3.84 0.43
C VAL A 65 8.80 4.39 -0.01
N ASN A 66 9.84 3.57 0.06
CA ASN A 66 11.18 3.91 -0.39
C ASN A 66 11.33 3.47 -1.86
N HIS A 67 11.57 4.44 -2.73
CA HIS A 67 11.80 4.20 -4.15
C HIS A 67 13.29 4.15 -4.50
N ASN A 68 14.16 4.67 -3.64
CA ASN A 68 15.59 4.81 -3.85
C ASN A 68 16.35 4.04 -2.77
N LEU A 69 16.31 2.73 -2.85
CA LEU A 69 17.13 1.88 -1.99
C LEU A 69 18.59 1.92 -2.46
N PRO A 70 19.58 1.94 -1.56
CA PRO A 70 20.98 1.80 -1.93
C PRO A 70 21.24 0.51 -2.71
N SER A 71 22.20 0.55 -3.63
CA SER A 71 22.64 -0.64 -4.35
C SER A 71 23.38 -1.62 -3.42
N GLY A 72 23.33 -2.91 -3.73
CA GLY A 72 24.00 -3.95 -2.97
C GLY A 72 23.32 -4.41 -1.69
N LEU A 73 22.06 -3.99 -1.44
CA LEU A 73 21.30 -4.51 -0.32
C LEU A 73 20.60 -5.82 -0.67
N THR A 74 20.65 -6.74 0.27
CA THR A 74 19.83 -7.95 0.24
C THR A 74 18.62 -7.73 1.15
N LEU A 75 17.44 -7.84 0.56
CA LEU A 75 16.15 -7.59 1.22
C LEU A 75 15.35 -8.88 1.29
N THR A 76 14.76 -9.16 2.43
CA THR A 76 13.83 -10.29 2.59
C THR A 76 12.41 -9.77 2.69
N VAL A 77 11.51 -10.28 1.86
CA VAL A 77 10.08 -9.94 1.89
C VAL A 77 9.45 -10.60 3.11
N GLU A 78 9.03 -9.80 4.09
CA GLU A 78 8.34 -10.31 5.26
C GLU A 78 6.82 -10.41 5.05
N GLU A 79 6.22 -9.34 4.52
CA GLU A 79 4.76 -9.28 4.38
C GLU A 79 4.37 -8.47 3.13
N ILE A 80 3.24 -8.84 2.55
CA ILE A 80 2.56 -8.05 1.51
C ILE A 80 1.38 -7.35 2.15
N GLU A 81 1.29 -6.02 1.95
CA GLU A 81 0.30 -5.18 2.60
C GLU A 81 -0.54 -4.39 1.60
N TYR A 82 -1.75 -4.03 2.02
CA TYR A 82 -2.62 -3.12 1.29
C TYR A 82 -2.28 -1.66 1.64
N ASP A 83 -2.11 -0.82 0.61
CA ASP A 83 -2.01 0.63 0.79
C ASP A 83 -3.27 1.33 0.25
N PRO A 84 -4.04 2.04 1.10
CA PRO A 84 -5.25 2.75 0.66
C PRO A 84 -4.96 4.01 -0.17
N ASN A 85 -3.70 4.40 -0.34
CA ASN A 85 -3.30 5.59 -1.08
C ASN A 85 -2.90 5.29 -2.53
N ARG A 86 -2.77 4.01 -2.89
CA ARG A 86 -2.37 3.56 -4.23
C ARG A 86 -3.10 2.28 -4.64
N SER A 87 -3.11 2.00 -5.93
CA SER A 87 -3.70 0.76 -6.45
C SER A 87 -2.76 -0.44 -6.27
N ALA A 88 -1.44 -0.22 -6.34
CA ALA A 88 -0.45 -1.27 -6.15
C ALA A 88 -0.37 -1.74 -4.69
N ARG A 89 -0.01 -3.01 -4.50
CA ARG A 89 0.39 -3.56 -3.20
C ARG A 89 1.75 -3.00 -2.80
N ILE A 90 2.03 -3.05 -1.51
CA ILE A 90 3.35 -2.74 -0.96
C ILE A 90 3.90 -3.97 -0.25
N ALA A 91 5.19 -4.20 -0.39
CA ALA A 91 5.92 -5.22 0.35
C ALA A 91 6.65 -4.57 1.52
N ARG A 92 6.50 -5.13 2.70
CA ARG A 92 7.36 -4.85 3.83
C ARG A 92 8.57 -5.74 3.73
N VAL A 93 9.72 -5.13 3.50
CA VAL A 93 11.00 -5.83 3.38
C VAL A 93 11.91 -5.48 4.53
N LYS A 94 12.75 -6.44 4.89
CA LYS A 94 13.76 -6.32 5.91
C LYS A 94 15.14 -6.42 5.27
N ASP A 95 16.02 -5.48 5.57
CA ASP A 95 17.39 -5.50 5.07
C ASP A 95 18.33 -6.35 5.95
N GLN A 96 19.58 -6.49 5.51
CA GLN A 96 20.62 -7.20 6.23
C GLN A 96 20.98 -6.57 7.59
N TYR A 97 20.61 -5.31 7.81
CA TYR A 97 20.84 -4.57 9.07
C TYR A 97 19.61 -4.61 9.99
N ASN A 98 18.61 -5.44 9.69
CA ASN A 98 17.32 -5.54 10.41
C ASN A 98 16.45 -4.28 10.35
N LEU A 99 16.68 -3.37 9.38
CA LEU A 99 15.83 -2.23 9.15
C LEU A 99 14.68 -2.60 8.21
N TYR A 100 13.52 -2.00 8.46
CA TYR A 100 12.34 -2.22 7.65
C TYR A 100 12.14 -1.13 6.63
N HIS A 101 11.75 -1.52 5.42
CA HIS A 101 11.37 -0.61 4.34
C HIS A 101 10.05 -1.06 3.72
N TYR A 102 9.30 -0.09 3.18
CA TYR A 102 8.22 -0.37 2.25
C TYR A 102 8.71 -0.15 0.83
N VAL A 103 8.46 -1.12 -0.02
CA VAL A 103 8.69 -1.04 -1.47
C VAL A 103 7.41 -1.36 -2.22
N LEU A 104 7.32 -0.99 -3.49
CA LEU A 104 6.21 -1.45 -4.32
C LEU A 104 6.33 -2.94 -4.55
N ALA A 105 5.24 -3.66 -4.34
CA ALA A 105 5.21 -5.11 -4.55
C ALA A 105 5.00 -5.42 -6.03
N ASP A 106 5.87 -6.22 -6.58
CA ASP A 106 5.68 -6.88 -7.86
C ASP A 106 4.93 -8.22 -7.70
N THR A 107 4.45 -8.77 -8.81
CA THR A 107 3.72 -10.05 -8.83
C THR A 107 4.58 -11.24 -8.42
N SER A 108 5.89 -11.16 -8.64
CA SER A 108 6.86 -12.19 -8.27
C SER A 108 7.21 -12.19 -6.78
N MET A 109 6.88 -11.13 -6.05
CA MET A 109 7.18 -11.00 -4.63
C MET A 109 6.21 -11.79 -3.78
N VAL A 110 6.73 -12.79 -3.09
CA VAL A 110 6.00 -13.60 -2.11
C VAL A 110 6.72 -13.53 -0.77
N LYS A 111 5.98 -13.78 0.31
CA LYS A 111 6.55 -13.83 1.67
C LYS A 111 7.71 -14.82 1.76
N GLY A 112 8.84 -14.36 2.32
CA GLY A 112 10.07 -15.15 2.46
C GLY A 112 11.02 -15.08 1.27
N LYS A 113 10.62 -14.47 0.14
CA LYS A 113 11.51 -14.29 -1.01
C LYS A 113 12.58 -13.25 -0.69
N THR A 114 13.79 -13.52 -1.15
CA THR A 114 14.91 -12.59 -1.06
C THR A 114 15.05 -11.84 -2.38
N ILE A 115 15.25 -10.54 -2.33
CA ILE A 115 15.48 -9.66 -3.48
C ILE A 115 16.77 -8.88 -3.27
N GLN A 116 17.49 -8.57 -4.36
CA GLN A 116 18.70 -7.77 -4.34
C GLN A 116 18.43 -6.44 -5.02
N THR A 117 19.11 -5.39 -4.55
CA THR A 117 19.04 -4.05 -5.14
C THR A 117 20.35 -3.72 -5.84
N GLY A 118 20.31 -3.11 -7.02
CA GLY A 118 21.49 -2.65 -7.75
C GLY A 118 21.48 -3.04 -9.22
N GLU A 119 22.47 -2.55 -9.95
CA GLU A 119 22.61 -2.79 -11.40
C GLU A 119 22.94 -4.25 -11.72
N GLU A 120 23.65 -4.93 -10.81
CA GLU A 120 24.02 -6.34 -10.95
C GLU A 120 22.94 -7.31 -10.40
N ALA A 121 21.79 -6.79 -9.96
CA ALA A 121 20.70 -7.62 -9.46
C ALA A 121 20.11 -8.46 -10.60
N PRO A 122 19.83 -9.75 -10.37
CA PRO A 122 19.18 -10.57 -11.38
C PRO A 122 17.80 -10.02 -11.73
N ILE A 123 17.50 -9.95 -13.02
CA ILE A 123 16.16 -9.60 -13.53
C ILE A 123 15.38 -10.91 -13.60
N GLU A 124 14.31 -11.01 -12.79
CA GLU A 124 13.39 -12.15 -12.77
C GLU A 124 12.07 -11.82 -13.47
#